data_965248d336d80bd632fde1cd6fdfac51
#
_entry.id   965248d336d80bd632fde1cd6fdfac51
#
_cell.length_a   1.000
_cell.length_b   1.000
_cell.length_c   1.000
_cell.angle_alpha   90.00
_cell.angle_beta   90.00
_cell.angle_gamma   90.00
#
_symmetry.space_group_name_H-M   'P 1'
#
loop_
_entity.id
_entity.type
_entity.pdbx_description
1 polymer ?
#
loop_
_entity_poly.entity_id
_entity_poly.type
_entity_poly.pdbx_seq_one_letter_code
_entity_poly.pdbx_strand_id
1 'polypeptide(L)'
;MPLFYVSGMLDVNPRVSAVPMPGFRAPRKFQNADGSIKQKCYLPAFPGSIGADGKLHSIAGVVSTCNKTILQFLAAARLWGEIYCINTSADFEVLAYLMIVVYGTRNVQSKMRGVSNLYATNIAVTGALTSEAAVIVAKGALEVGNVISIGTGSEDESIAKRRIVTAVEAIDGDSANVKVSFDGAAVTTTTEHKVWRIMEATGTANSVISTCGSPVSNTDGKHSFVFYGVENPLYGNQWRMECDWKLIDGIPYYCDDPTKYQWSSANDYIKLDTLTLPGEGWAKNLQADERVPQLQITKEVGGSSSTYLADYFYINKSGTRIVLRGGSSGDGDQVGAFGVYLYSAASWSWWRSSADLSIPG
;
A
#
# COMPACT_ATOMS: atom_id res chain seq x y z
N MET A 1 -17.29 4.50 -6.59
CA MET A 1 -17.39 3.23 -7.34
C MET A 1 -18.85 2.77 -7.29
N PRO A 2 -19.49 2.44 -8.41
CA PRO A 2 -20.87 1.92 -8.44
C PRO A 2 -20.93 0.48 -7.92
N LEU A 3 -22.12 0.05 -7.49
CA LEU A 3 -22.39 -1.31 -7.02
C LEU A 3 -22.11 -2.34 -8.12
N PHE A 4 -21.50 -3.44 -7.73
CA PHE A 4 -21.36 -4.68 -8.49
C PHE A 4 -21.47 -5.89 -7.57
N TYR A 5 -21.57 -7.07 -8.16
CA TYR A 5 -21.70 -8.34 -7.45
C TYR A 5 -20.54 -9.26 -7.81
N VAL A 6 -20.13 -10.11 -6.89
CA VAL A 6 -18.94 -10.94 -6.99
C VAL A 6 -19.19 -12.39 -6.65
N SER A 7 -18.43 -13.29 -7.28
CA SER A 7 -18.38 -14.72 -6.92
C SER A 7 -17.03 -15.34 -7.27
N GLY A 8 -16.70 -16.48 -6.68
CA GLY A 8 -15.59 -17.34 -7.08
C GLY A 8 -14.19 -16.83 -6.75
N MET A 9 -13.99 -15.97 -5.74
CA MET A 9 -12.65 -15.51 -5.37
C MET A 9 -11.76 -16.64 -4.86
N LEU A 10 -12.30 -17.58 -4.13
CA LEU A 10 -11.57 -18.75 -3.65
C LEU A 10 -11.41 -19.84 -4.72
N ASP A 11 -12.23 -19.76 -5.79
CA ASP A 11 -12.15 -20.65 -6.93
C ASP A 11 -11.12 -20.17 -7.95
N VAL A 12 -10.91 -20.93 -9.01
CA VAL A 12 -10.02 -20.56 -10.13
C VAL A 12 -10.55 -19.43 -11.00
N ASN A 13 -11.85 -19.13 -10.95
CA ASN A 13 -12.53 -18.17 -11.82
C ASN A 13 -13.34 -17.12 -11.05
N PRO A 14 -12.70 -16.08 -10.49
CA PRO A 14 -13.43 -14.94 -9.91
C PRO A 14 -14.23 -14.22 -10.99
N ARG A 15 -15.46 -13.83 -10.65
CA ARG A 15 -16.43 -13.22 -11.57
C ARG A 15 -17.05 -11.98 -10.95
N VAL A 16 -17.39 -11.01 -11.81
CA VAL A 16 -18.11 -9.77 -11.47
C VAL A 16 -19.34 -9.64 -12.32
N SER A 17 -20.40 -9.08 -11.76
CA SER A 17 -21.65 -8.77 -12.46
C SER A 17 -22.15 -7.38 -12.06
N ALA A 18 -22.69 -6.62 -13.03
CA ALA A 18 -23.34 -5.33 -12.75
C ALA A 18 -24.75 -5.50 -12.15
N VAL A 19 -25.32 -6.71 -12.19
CA VAL A 19 -26.64 -7.04 -11.67
C VAL A 19 -26.56 -8.23 -10.73
N PRO A 20 -27.52 -8.38 -9.78
CA PRO A 20 -27.56 -9.56 -8.93
C PRO A 20 -27.80 -10.82 -9.77
N MET A 21 -27.04 -11.87 -9.46
CA MET A 21 -27.14 -13.17 -10.10
C MET A 21 -27.10 -14.30 -9.08
N PRO A 22 -27.68 -15.47 -9.34
CA PRO A 22 -27.54 -16.63 -8.46
C PRO A 22 -26.07 -16.96 -8.18
N GLY A 23 -25.72 -17.14 -6.90
CA GLY A 23 -24.35 -17.43 -6.47
C GLY A 23 -23.41 -16.21 -6.44
N PHE A 24 -23.93 -15.01 -6.71
CA PHE A 24 -23.19 -13.76 -6.54
C PHE A 24 -23.66 -13.03 -5.29
N ARG A 25 -22.76 -12.31 -4.63
CA ARG A 25 -23.04 -11.42 -3.49
C ARG A 25 -22.53 -10.02 -3.75
N ALA A 26 -23.12 -9.03 -3.11
CA ALA A 26 -22.49 -7.71 -3.03
C ALA A 26 -21.22 -7.79 -2.15
N PRO A 27 -20.11 -7.16 -2.55
CA PRO A 27 -18.94 -7.01 -1.67
C PRO A 27 -19.30 -6.32 -0.37
N ARG A 28 -18.57 -6.62 0.71
CA ARG A 28 -18.86 -6.07 2.05
C ARG A 28 -18.90 -4.54 2.07
N LYS A 29 -18.07 -3.88 1.28
CA LYS A 29 -18.02 -2.41 1.16
C LYS A 29 -19.34 -1.78 0.68
N PHE A 30 -20.20 -2.54 0.00
CA PHE A 30 -21.54 -2.11 -0.44
C PHE A 30 -22.66 -2.50 0.53
N GLN A 31 -22.36 -3.02 1.70
CA GLN A 31 -23.36 -3.42 2.68
C GLN A 31 -23.35 -2.47 3.87
N ASN A 32 -24.54 -2.07 4.32
CA ASN A 32 -24.71 -1.39 5.60
C ASN A 32 -24.70 -2.40 6.75
N ALA A 33 -24.61 -1.91 7.98
CA ALA A 33 -24.65 -2.75 9.18
C ALA A 33 -25.99 -3.52 9.33
N ASP A 34 -27.08 -2.99 8.81
CA ASP A 34 -28.40 -3.63 8.78
C ASP A 34 -28.57 -4.64 7.64
N GLY A 35 -27.53 -4.86 6.83
CA GLY A 35 -27.55 -5.76 5.67
C GLY A 35 -28.14 -5.16 4.38
N SER A 36 -28.65 -3.93 4.41
CA SER A 36 -29.11 -3.25 3.20
C SER A 36 -27.94 -2.92 2.25
N ILE A 37 -28.23 -2.83 0.95
CA ILE A 37 -27.22 -2.68 -0.10
C ILE A 37 -27.12 -1.22 -0.56
N LYS A 38 -25.92 -0.67 -0.53
CA LYS A 38 -25.58 0.64 -1.07
C LYS A 38 -25.38 0.58 -2.60
N GLN A 39 -25.81 1.62 -3.30
CA GLN A 39 -25.61 1.71 -4.75
C GLN A 39 -24.20 2.19 -5.16
N LYS A 40 -23.42 2.69 -4.20
CA LYS A 40 -22.04 3.16 -4.41
C LYS A 40 -21.22 3.04 -3.15
N CYS A 41 -19.91 2.89 -3.31
CA CYS A 41 -18.94 3.03 -2.23
C CYS A 41 -17.86 4.05 -2.60
N TYR A 42 -17.12 4.49 -1.61
CA TYR A 42 -16.01 5.42 -1.76
C TYR A 42 -14.70 4.75 -1.37
N LEU A 43 -13.66 5.03 -2.15
CA LEU A 43 -12.29 4.60 -1.92
C LEU A 43 -11.38 5.83 -1.98
N PRO A 44 -10.28 5.87 -1.22
CA PRO A 44 -9.31 6.95 -1.29
C PRO A 44 -8.63 6.95 -2.67
N ALA A 45 -8.47 8.10 -3.28
CA ALA A 45 -7.79 8.22 -4.58
C ALA A 45 -6.27 8.06 -4.45
N PHE A 46 -5.71 8.50 -3.34
CA PHE A 46 -4.27 8.52 -3.07
C PHE A 46 -3.94 7.90 -1.71
N PRO A 47 -2.72 7.34 -1.55
CA PRO A 47 -2.20 6.91 -0.25
C PRO A 47 -2.32 8.00 0.81
N GLY A 48 -2.60 7.60 2.06
CA GLY A 48 -2.96 8.51 3.12
C GLY A 48 -1.84 9.40 3.60
N SER A 49 -2.17 10.67 3.86
CA SER A 49 -1.27 11.65 4.48
C SER A 49 -1.96 12.37 5.65
N ILE A 50 -1.27 12.49 6.78
CA ILE A 50 -1.77 13.26 7.93
C ILE A 50 -1.40 14.71 7.72
N GLY A 51 -2.41 15.56 7.58
CA GLY A 51 -2.25 17.00 7.37
C GLY A 51 -1.86 17.78 8.66
N ALA A 52 -1.63 19.06 8.51
CA ALA A 52 -1.34 19.96 9.65
C ALA A 52 -2.51 20.05 10.65
N ASP A 53 -3.74 19.73 10.22
CA ASP A 53 -4.94 19.63 11.06
C ASP A 53 -5.01 18.31 11.85
N GLY A 54 -4.01 17.43 11.69
CA GLY A 54 -3.92 16.12 12.34
C GLY A 54 -4.79 15.04 11.71
N LYS A 55 -5.60 15.37 10.70
CA LYS A 55 -6.50 14.41 10.03
C LYS A 55 -5.79 13.61 8.95
N LEU A 56 -6.27 12.40 8.72
CA LEU A 56 -5.84 11.56 7.61
C LEU A 56 -6.57 12.00 6.33
N HIS A 57 -5.81 12.32 5.29
CA HIS A 57 -6.31 12.79 4.00
C HIS A 57 -5.86 11.88 2.86
N SER A 58 -6.57 11.96 1.74
CA SER A 58 -6.21 11.35 0.45
C SER A 58 -6.00 12.48 -0.56
N ILE A 59 -4.76 12.97 -0.70
CA ILE A 59 -4.40 14.12 -1.56
C ILE A 59 -3.15 13.80 -2.38
N ALA A 60 -3.05 14.42 -3.56
CA ALA A 60 -1.89 14.31 -4.44
C ALA A 60 -0.78 15.32 -4.08
N GLY A 61 0.45 15.05 -4.54
CA GLY A 61 1.58 15.98 -4.43
C GLY A 61 2.25 16.02 -3.07
N VAL A 62 2.04 15.02 -2.23
CA VAL A 62 2.62 14.95 -0.89
C VAL A 62 3.34 13.63 -0.65
N VAL A 63 4.20 13.61 0.36
CA VAL A 63 4.74 12.36 0.89
C VAL A 63 3.64 11.67 1.72
N SER A 64 3.26 10.43 1.35
CA SER A 64 2.34 9.66 2.19
C SER A 64 2.92 9.48 3.60
N THR A 65 2.07 9.61 4.61
CA THR A 65 2.54 9.53 6.00
C THR A 65 3.02 8.12 6.33
N CYS A 66 4.16 8.06 6.99
CA CYS A 66 4.77 6.83 7.51
C CYS A 66 5.34 7.07 8.93
N ASN A 67 5.97 6.04 9.52
CA ASN A 67 6.49 6.11 10.90
C ASN A 67 5.41 6.49 11.93
N LYS A 68 4.20 5.99 11.72
CA LYS A 68 3.10 6.06 12.68
C LYS A 68 2.64 4.65 13.01
N THR A 69 2.17 4.48 14.24
CA THR A 69 1.52 3.24 14.66
C THR A 69 0.11 3.15 14.06
N ILE A 70 -0.44 1.95 13.98
CA ILE A 70 -1.82 1.75 13.55
C ILE A 70 -2.83 2.55 14.39
N LEU A 71 -2.58 2.71 15.69
CA LEU A 71 -3.40 3.52 16.59
C LEU A 71 -3.34 5.01 16.25
N GLN A 72 -2.18 5.53 15.85
CA GLN A 72 -2.03 6.92 15.44
C GLN A 72 -2.72 7.20 14.11
N PHE A 73 -2.65 6.28 13.15
CA PHE A 73 -3.39 6.39 11.89
C PHE A 73 -4.90 6.32 12.12
N LEU A 74 -5.38 5.38 12.93
CA LEU A 74 -6.79 5.26 13.27
C LEU A 74 -7.31 6.51 14.00
N ALA A 75 -6.54 7.06 14.92
CA ALA A 75 -6.87 8.31 15.59
C ALA A 75 -7.00 9.47 14.60
N ALA A 76 -6.07 9.60 13.64
CA ALA A 76 -6.12 10.63 12.61
C ALA A 76 -7.33 10.48 11.66
N ALA A 77 -7.73 9.25 11.32
CA ALA A 77 -8.94 8.99 10.55
C ALA A 77 -10.20 9.38 11.33
N ARG A 78 -10.29 9.04 12.61
CA ARG A 78 -11.44 9.35 13.49
C ARG A 78 -11.66 10.84 13.76
N LEU A 79 -10.69 11.70 13.46
CA LEU A 79 -10.93 13.16 13.49
C LEU A 79 -11.94 13.63 12.42
N TRP A 80 -12.29 12.81 11.44
CA TRP A 80 -13.39 13.04 10.50
C TRP A 80 -14.75 12.61 11.06
N GLY A 81 -14.78 11.75 12.06
CA GLY A 81 -15.94 11.15 12.71
C GLY A 81 -15.66 9.70 13.13
N GLU A 82 -16.40 9.18 14.09
CA GLU A 82 -16.14 7.89 14.73
C GLU A 82 -16.17 6.68 13.79
N ILE A 83 -16.96 6.77 12.71
CA ILE A 83 -17.06 5.72 11.69
C ILE A 83 -15.91 5.72 10.68
N TYR A 84 -15.11 6.81 10.63
CA TYR A 84 -13.95 6.84 9.75
C TYR A 84 -12.83 5.99 10.33
N CYS A 85 -12.20 5.24 9.48
CA CYS A 85 -11.11 4.35 9.84
C CYS A 85 -10.02 4.35 8.76
N ILE A 86 -9.05 3.47 8.91
CA ILE A 86 -8.07 3.18 7.87
C ILE A 86 -8.52 1.94 7.06
N ASN A 87 -7.73 1.52 6.07
CA ASN A 87 -8.04 0.40 5.20
C ASN A 87 -8.64 -0.79 5.95
N THR A 88 -9.59 -1.44 5.31
CA THR A 88 -10.28 -2.65 5.78
C THR A 88 -10.17 -3.77 4.75
N SER A 89 -10.42 -5.00 5.15
CA SER A 89 -10.51 -6.15 4.23
C SER A 89 -11.57 -5.93 3.13
N ALA A 90 -12.62 -5.13 3.41
CA ALA A 90 -13.65 -4.79 2.45
C ALA A 90 -13.15 -3.85 1.33
N ASP A 91 -12.19 -2.94 1.63
CA ASP A 91 -11.55 -2.10 0.61
C ASP A 91 -10.72 -2.96 -0.35
N PHE A 92 -9.94 -3.90 0.20
CA PHE A 92 -9.12 -4.82 -0.59
C PHE A 92 -9.96 -5.78 -1.42
N GLU A 93 -11.04 -6.31 -0.87
CA GLU A 93 -11.95 -7.21 -1.60
C GLU A 93 -12.44 -6.58 -2.91
N VAL A 94 -12.99 -5.38 -2.84
CA VAL A 94 -13.54 -4.66 -3.99
C VAL A 94 -12.50 -4.49 -5.10
N LEU A 95 -11.32 -4.02 -4.74
CA LEU A 95 -10.25 -3.75 -5.69
C LEU A 95 -9.64 -5.04 -6.24
N ALA A 96 -9.45 -6.08 -5.39
CA ALA A 96 -8.89 -7.37 -5.82
C ALA A 96 -9.77 -8.06 -6.85
N TYR A 97 -11.09 -8.13 -6.65
CA TYR A 97 -12.00 -8.69 -7.64
C TYR A 97 -11.91 -7.98 -8.98
N LEU A 98 -11.96 -6.65 -8.98
CA LEU A 98 -11.91 -5.87 -10.21
C LEU A 98 -10.57 -6.03 -10.93
N MET A 99 -9.44 -5.96 -10.20
CA MET A 99 -8.12 -6.11 -10.83
C MET A 99 -7.94 -7.51 -11.44
N ILE A 100 -8.34 -8.56 -10.74
CA ILE A 100 -8.21 -9.94 -11.24
C ILE A 100 -9.07 -10.14 -12.50
N VAL A 101 -10.31 -9.64 -12.51
CA VAL A 101 -11.21 -9.78 -13.66
C VAL A 101 -10.72 -8.94 -14.84
N VAL A 102 -10.30 -7.70 -14.61
CA VAL A 102 -9.81 -6.82 -15.69
C VAL A 102 -8.51 -7.33 -16.30
N TYR A 103 -7.57 -7.79 -15.49
CA TYR A 103 -6.28 -8.30 -15.99
C TYR A 103 -6.30 -9.78 -16.37
N GLY A 104 -7.37 -10.51 -16.05
CA GLY A 104 -7.53 -11.94 -16.37
C GLY A 104 -6.53 -12.85 -15.65
N THR A 105 -5.99 -12.42 -14.50
CA THR A 105 -5.01 -13.16 -13.72
C THR A 105 -5.06 -12.81 -12.25
N ARG A 106 -4.74 -13.75 -11.36
CA ARG A 106 -4.51 -13.47 -9.94
C ARG A 106 -3.09 -12.96 -9.64
N ASN A 107 -2.13 -13.24 -10.50
CA ASN A 107 -0.82 -12.62 -10.49
C ASN A 107 -0.93 -11.26 -11.19
N VAL A 108 -1.66 -10.32 -10.55
CA VAL A 108 -1.93 -8.99 -11.12
C VAL A 108 -0.66 -8.14 -11.23
N GLN A 109 0.33 -8.37 -10.38
CA GLN A 109 1.64 -7.71 -10.44
C GLN A 109 2.43 -8.08 -11.70
N SER A 110 2.12 -9.19 -12.38
CA SER A 110 2.70 -9.51 -13.71
C SER A 110 2.20 -8.57 -14.81
N LYS A 111 1.09 -7.89 -14.58
CA LYS A 111 0.49 -6.92 -15.52
C LYS A 111 0.72 -5.48 -15.07
N MET A 112 0.64 -5.24 -13.78
CA MET A 112 0.79 -3.92 -13.17
C MET A 112 1.54 -4.09 -11.84
N ARG A 113 2.83 -3.80 -11.83
CA ARG A 113 3.70 -4.13 -10.72
C ARG A 113 3.64 -3.10 -9.58
N GLY A 114 3.30 -1.87 -9.90
CA GLY A 114 3.35 -0.78 -8.93
C GLY A 114 4.78 -0.47 -8.48
N VAL A 115 4.91 0.33 -7.43
CA VAL A 115 6.21 0.68 -6.84
C VAL A 115 6.66 -0.43 -5.91
N SER A 116 7.41 -1.39 -6.45
CA SER A 116 7.91 -2.56 -5.69
C SER A 116 9.42 -2.73 -5.77
N ASN A 117 10.07 -2.08 -6.75
CA ASN A 117 11.50 -2.17 -7.02
C ASN A 117 12.13 -0.77 -7.19
N LEU A 118 11.62 0.20 -6.44
CA LEU A 118 12.08 1.58 -6.47
C LEU A 118 13.14 1.86 -5.40
N TYR A 119 13.02 1.25 -4.23
CA TYR A 119 13.89 1.50 -3.09
C TYR A 119 15.37 1.29 -3.45
N ALA A 120 16.18 2.31 -3.21
CA ALA A 120 17.61 2.27 -3.42
C ALA A 120 18.31 3.05 -2.32
N THR A 121 19.33 2.45 -1.75
CA THR A 121 20.24 3.07 -0.82
C THR A 121 21.57 3.41 -1.51
N ASN A 122 22.36 4.28 -0.92
CA ASN A 122 23.73 4.55 -1.37
C ASN A 122 23.87 5.14 -2.80
N ILE A 123 22.84 5.84 -3.31
CA ILE A 123 23.00 6.65 -4.52
C ILE A 123 24.05 7.73 -4.20
N ALA A 124 25.18 7.69 -4.89
CA ALA A 124 26.30 8.58 -4.62
C ALA A 124 25.95 10.04 -4.99
N VAL A 125 26.26 10.97 -4.12
CA VAL A 125 26.35 12.39 -4.46
C VAL A 125 27.67 12.59 -5.21
N THR A 126 27.58 13.08 -6.45
CA THR A 126 28.73 13.17 -7.38
C THR A 126 29.33 14.58 -7.47
N GLY A 127 28.66 15.58 -6.90
CA GLY A 127 29.12 16.97 -6.83
C GLY A 127 28.63 17.67 -5.57
N ALA A 128 29.43 18.61 -5.06
CA ALA A 128 29.06 19.40 -3.90
C ALA A 128 28.17 20.59 -4.27
N LEU A 129 27.17 20.88 -3.44
CA LEU A 129 26.33 22.08 -3.50
C LEU A 129 26.26 22.74 -2.12
N THR A 130 26.24 24.07 -2.08
CA THR A 130 26.17 24.83 -0.83
C THR A 130 24.88 25.62 -0.74
N SER A 131 24.09 25.35 0.29
CA SER A 131 22.83 26.07 0.55
C SER A 131 21.85 26.03 -0.64
N GLU A 132 21.64 24.86 -1.22
CA GLU A 132 20.67 24.64 -2.30
C GLU A 132 19.67 23.55 -1.94
N ALA A 133 18.41 23.68 -2.39
CA ALA A 133 17.42 22.59 -2.32
C ALA A 133 17.63 21.64 -3.52
N ALA A 134 18.86 21.13 -3.66
CA ALA A 134 19.25 20.26 -4.77
C ALA A 134 20.42 19.32 -4.37
N VAL A 135 20.65 18.33 -5.24
CA VAL A 135 21.77 17.38 -5.15
C VAL A 135 22.26 17.04 -6.55
N ILE A 136 23.57 16.77 -6.71
CA ILE A 136 24.13 16.27 -7.96
C ILE A 136 24.32 14.76 -7.84
N VAL A 137 23.73 14.01 -8.77
CA VAL A 137 23.81 12.54 -8.82
C VAL A 137 23.98 12.06 -10.26
N ALA A 138 24.31 10.79 -10.43
CA ALA A 138 24.40 10.18 -11.76
C ALA A 138 23.06 10.30 -12.51
N LYS A 139 23.12 10.53 -13.81
CA LYS A 139 21.96 10.60 -14.70
C LYS A 139 21.14 9.31 -14.63
N GLY A 140 19.83 9.44 -14.50
CA GLY A 140 18.89 8.31 -14.38
C GLY A 140 18.78 7.70 -12.96
N ALA A 141 19.50 8.24 -11.97
CA ALA A 141 19.39 7.75 -10.60
C ALA A 141 18.08 8.17 -9.91
N LEU A 142 17.56 9.36 -10.26
CA LEU A 142 16.37 9.96 -9.67
C LEU A 142 15.45 10.53 -10.75
N GLU A 143 14.15 10.59 -10.45
CA GLU A 143 13.11 11.13 -11.31
C GLU A 143 12.17 12.06 -10.52
N VAL A 144 11.49 12.96 -11.22
CA VAL A 144 10.47 13.83 -10.60
C VAL A 144 9.40 12.98 -9.93
N GLY A 145 9.03 13.36 -8.70
CA GLY A 145 8.08 12.61 -7.86
C GLY A 145 8.71 11.55 -6.96
N ASN A 146 9.99 11.19 -7.16
CA ASN A 146 10.66 10.34 -6.18
C ASN A 146 10.74 11.04 -4.82
N VAL A 147 10.58 10.30 -3.75
CA VAL A 147 10.83 10.76 -2.39
C VAL A 147 12.20 10.31 -1.96
N ILE A 148 13.05 11.26 -1.59
CA ILE A 148 14.44 11.03 -1.24
C ILE A 148 14.77 11.50 0.18
N SER A 149 15.77 10.89 0.77
CA SER A 149 16.45 11.38 1.95
C SER A 149 17.96 11.44 1.69
N ILE A 150 18.67 12.31 2.38
CA ILE A 150 20.12 12.51 2.23
C ILE A 150 20.79 12.43 3.59
N GLY A 151 21.89 11.71 3.65
CA GLY A 151 22.70 11.57 4.85
C GLY A 151 24.10 11.04 4.55
N THR A 152 24.83 10.57 5.56
CA THR A 152 26.19 10.06 5.45
C THR A 152 26.24 8.54 5.27
N GLY A 153 25.13 7.83 5.54
CA GLY A 153 25.03 6.37 5.47
C GLY A 153 23.72 5.88 4.88
N SER A 154 23.54 4.57 4.89
CA SER A 154 22.29 3.93 4.48
C SER A 154 21.16 4.29 5.44
N GLU A 155 20.01 4.71 4.89
CA GLU A 155 18.82 5.12 5.64
C GLU A 155 19.03 6.31 6.60
N ASP A 156 20.11 7.07 6.41
CA ASP A 156 20.38 8.30 7.17
C ASP A 156 19.62 9.49 6.57
N GLU A 157 18.86 10.18 7.39
CA GLU A 157 18.05 11.36 7.05
C GLU A 157 18.60 12.65 7.64
N SER A 158 19.89 12.69 8.02
CA SER A 158 20.49 13.78 8.80
C SER A 158 20.64 15.09 8.03
N ILE A 159 20.78 15.04 6.70
CA ILE A 159 20.96 16.22 5.83
C ILE A 159 19.63 16.68 5.24
N ALA A 160 18.87 15.76 4.67
CA ALA A 160 17.53 16.04 4.15
C ALA A 160 16.62 14.83 4.39
N LYS A 161 15.41 15.10 4.85
CA LYS A 161 14.45 14.08 5.22
C LYS A 161 13.22 14.14 4.34
N ARG A 162 13.00 13.05 3.56
CA ARG A 162 11.78 12.80 2.77
C ARG A 162 11.34 14.00 1.94
N ARG A 163 12.21 14.38 1.03
CA ARG A 163 11.99 15.45 0.06
C ARG A 163 11.45 14.90 -1.25
N ILE A 164 10.52 15.62 -1.85
CA ILE A 164 10.00 15.28 -3.17
C ILE A 164 10.89 15.88 -4.23
N VAL A 165 11.39 15.08 -5.16
CA VAL A 165 12.11 15.55 -6.32
C VAL A 165 11.16 16.36 -7.22
N THR A 166 11.51 17.62 -7.49
CA THR A 166 10.69 18.57 -8.24
C THR A 166 11.19 18.84 -9.65
N ALA A 167 12.52 18.70 -9.88
CA ALA A 167 13.12 18.84 -11.21
C ALA A 167 14.39 17.99 -11.33
N VAL A 168 14.70 17.59 -12.56
CA VAL A 168 15.94 16.91 -12.95
C VAL A 168 16.49 17.64 -14.17
N GLU A 169 17.65 18.28 -14.02
CA GLU A 169 18.23 19.19 -14.99
C GLU A 169 19.62 18.71 -15.43
N ALA A 170 19.90 18.82 -16.72
CA ALA A 170 21.23 18.56 -17.23
C ALA A 170 22.22 19.62 -16.72
N ILE A 171 23.49 19.24 -16.55
CA ILE A 171 24.57 20.13 -16.18
C ILE A 171 25.39 20.39 -17.46
N ASP A 172 25.59 21.67 -17.80
CA ASP A 172 26.37 22.04 -18.96
C ASP A 172 27.79 21.47 -18.90
N GLY A 173 28.16 20.74 -19.95
CA GLY A 173 29.47 20.10 -20.04
C GLY A 173 29.61 18.79 -19.27
N ASP A 174 28.58 18.34 -18.53
CA ASP A 174 28.57 17.07 -17.81
C ASP A 174 27.45 16.14 -18.31
N SER A 175 27.80 15.17 -19.13
CA SER A 175 26.84 14.20 -19.66
C SER A 175 26.54 13.05 -18.72
N ALA A 176 27.33 12.86 -17.65
CA ALA A 176 27.23 11.75 -16.71
C ALA A 176 26.35 12.06 -15.52
N ASN A 177 26.24 13.32 -15.11
CA ASN A 177 25.53 13.75 -13.94
C ASN A 177 24.37 14.70 -14.26
N VAL A 178 23.47 14.85 -13.29
CA VAL A 178 22.34 15.77 -13.33
C VAL A 178 22.21 16.50 -11.99
N LYS A 179 21.69 17.72 -12.04
CA LYS A 179 21.24 18.44 -10.85
C LYS A 179 19.79 18.10 -10.60
N VAL A 180 19.49 17.60 -9.40
CA VAL A 180 18.16 17.19 -8.97
C VAL A 180 17.68 18.13 -7.89
N SER A 181 16.67 18.93 -8.20
CA SER A 181 16.00 19.82 -7.24
C SER A 181 14.93 19.09 -6.47
N PHE A 182 14.71 19.49 -5.21
CA PHE A 182 13.69 18.90 -4.32
C PHE A 182 13.01 20.01 -3.49
N ASP A 183 11.86 19.65 -2.92
CA ASP A 183 11.08 20.56 -2.07
C ASP A 183 11.75 20.83 -0.72
N GLY A 184 11.27 21.90 -0.03
CA GLY A 184 11.68 22.26 1.33
C GLY A 184 12.95 23.10 1.38
N ALA A 185 13.60 23.10 2.56
CA ALA A 185 14.72 23.97 2.85
C ALA A 185 15.99 23.57 2.08
N ALA A 186 16.81 24.58 1.73
CA ALA A 186 18.13 24.39 1.18
C ALA A 186 19.07 23.65 2.17
N VAL A 187 19.95 22.82 1.64
CA VAL A 187 20.94 22.05 2.38
C VAL A 187 22.32 22.18 1.73
N THR A 188 23.37 21.80 2.45
CA THR A 188 24.70 21.64 1.89
C THR A 188 24.99 20.16 1.68
N THR A 189 25.36 19.78 0.46
CA THR A 189 25.72 18.41 0.10
C THR A 189 27.17 18.31 -0.35
N THR A 190 27.82 17.19 -0.06
CA THR A 190 29.18 16.86 -0.49
C THR A 190 29.21 15.45 -1.06
N THR A 191 30.29 15.07 -1.70
CA THR A 191 30.49 13.72 -2.28
C THR A 191 30.60 12.61 -1.23
N GLU A 192 30.69 12.94 0.05
CA GLU A 192 30.62 11.97 1.14
C GLU A 192 29.17 11.56 1.45
N HIS A 193 28.19 12.37 1.07
CA HIS A 193 26.79 12.09 1.30
C HIS A 193 26.25 11.03 0.34
N LYS A 194 25.18 10.39 0.78
CA LYS A 194 24.39 9.40 0.02
C LYS A 194 22.96 9.86 -0.04
N VAL A 195 22.34 9.63 -1.19
CA VAL A 195 20.90 9.76 -1.36
C VAL A 195 20.29 8.36 -1.28
N TRP A 196 19.18 8.25 -0.60
CA TRP A 196 18.34 7.05 -0.66
C TRP A 196 16.95 7.44 -1.12
N ARG A 197 16.47 6.66 -2.09
CA ARG A 197 15.16 6.79 -2.70
C ARG A 197 14.23 5.80 -2.04
N ILE A 198 13.15 6.28 -1.44
CA ILE A 198 12.31 5.49 -0.54
C ILE A 198 11.01 5.05 -1.19
N MET A 199 10.34 5.97 -1.86
CA MET A 199 9.00 5.80 -2.42
C MET A 199 8.74 6.87 -3.47
N GLU A 200 7.57 6.86 -4.08
CA GLU A 200 7.03 7.98 -4.85
C GLU A 200 6.06 8.83 -4.03
N ALA A 201 6.03 10.12 -4.30
CA ALA A 201 5.01 11.03 -3.80
C ALA A 201 3.64 10.66 -4.38
N THR A 202 2.58 10.95 -3.64
CA THR A 202 1.20 10.71 -4.09
C THR A 202 0.88 11.56 -5.33
N GLY A 203 0.12 11.00 -6.27
CA GLY A 203 -0.23 11.67 -7.53
C GLY A 203 0.85 11.65 -8.60
N THR A 204 2.02 11.07 -8.35
CA THR A 204 3.10 10.94 -9.34
C THR A 204 2.63 10.18 -10.58
N ALA A 205 1.79 9.16 -10.42
CA ALA A 205 1.20 8.42 -11.52
C ALA A 205 0.41 9.30 -12.51
N ASN A 206 -0.12 10.44 -12.07
CA ASN A 206 -0.90 11.34 -12.91
C ASN A 206 -0.06 12.01 -14.02
N SER A 207 1.25 12.10 -13.88
CA SER A 207 2.16 12.69 -14.86
C SER A 207 2.64 11.70 -15.92
N VAL A 208 2.45 10.39 -15.71
CA VAL A 208 2.96 9.32 -16.57
C VAL A 208 1.88 8.32 -17.00
N ILE A 209 0.62 8.68 -16.88
CA ILE A 209 -0.51 7.78 -17.18
C ILE A 209 -0.77 7.63 -18.68
N SER A 210 -1.16 6.41 -19.05
CA SER A 210 -1.75 6.07 -20.35
C SER A 210 -3.25 6.41 -20.40
N THR A 211 -3.87 6.21 -21.56
CA THR A 211 -5.31 6.39 -21.78
C THR A 211 -6.22 5.57 -20.81
N CYS A 212 -5.68 4.55 -20.17
CA CYS A 212 -6.40 3.74 -19.16
C CYS A 212 -6.24 4.27 -17.73
N GLY A 213 -5.55 5.41 -17.52
CA GLY A 213 -5.28 5.94 -16.18
C GLY A 213 -4.18 5.20 -15.43
N SER A 214 -3.36 4.41 -16.12
CA SER A 214 -2.20 3.71 -15.57
C SER A 214 -0.92 4.14 -16.27
N PRO A 215 0.26 4.05 -15.63
CA PRO A 215 1.53 4.31 -16.28
C PRO A 215 1.70 3.50 -17.57
N VAL A 216 2.33 4.08 -18.57
CA VAL A 216 2.54 3.44 -19.88
C VAL A 216 3.35 2.14 -19.75
N SER A 217 4.26 2.07 -18.79
CA SER A 217 5.06 0.88 -18.52
C SER A 217 5.22 0.74 -17.01
N ASN A 218 4.65 -0.29 -16.41
CA ASN A 218 4.73 -0.55 -14.98
C ASN A 218 4.91 -2.04 -14.68
N THR A 219 5.83 -2.65 -15.40
CA THR A 219 6.23 -4.05 -15.16
C THR A 219 7.61 -4.13 -14.50
N ASP A 220 8.33 -3.01 -14.39
CA ASP A 220 9.65 -2.90 -13.78
C ASP A 220 9.62 -2.64 -12.26
N GLY A 221 8.46 -2.27 -11.73
CA GLY A 221 8.26 -2.02 -10.31
C GLY A 221 8.75 -0.63 -9.83
N LYS A 222 8.94 0.32 -10.74
CA LYS A 222 9.51 1.63 -10.40
C LYS A 222 8.48 2.76 -10.26
N HIS A 223 7.28 2.59 -10.82
CA HIS A 223 6.28 3.65 -10.88
C HIS A 223 4.96 3.26 -10.25
N SER A 224 4.31 4.23 -9.63
CA SER A 224 2.93 4.13 -9.18
C SER A 224 1.99 3.87 -10.37
N PHE A 225 0.87 3.23 -10.10
CA PHE A 225 -0.18 3.04 -11.09
C PHE A 225 -1.53 3.48 -10.54
N VAL A 226 -2.46 3.78 -11.45
CA VAL A 226 -3.84 4.13 -11.11
C VAL A 226 -4.78 3.07 -11.65
N PHE A 227 -5.70 2.60 -10.82
CA PHE A 227 -6.73 1.66 -11.21
C PHE A 227 -8.09 2.14 -10.69
N TYR A 228 -9.02 2.43 -11.62
CA TYR A 228 -10.32 3.04 -11.32
C TYR A 228 -10.23 4.29 -10.42
N GLY A 229 -9.22 5.13 -10.64
CA GLY A 229 -9.01 6.37 -9.90
C GLY A 229 -8.35 6.21 -8.53
N VAL A 230 -7.88 5.01 -8.19
CA VAL A 230 -7.12 4.72 -6.96
C VAL A 230 -5.66 4.48 -7.31
N GLU A 231 -4.75 5.22 -6.71
CA GLU A 231 -3.31 5.06 -6.88
C GLU A 231 -2.77 3.95 -5.99
N ASN A 232 -1.98 3.03 -6.56
CA ASN A 232 -1.42 1.86 -5.88
C ASN A 232 -2.47 1.12 -5.02
N PRO A 233 -3.60 0.67 -5.59
CA PRO A 233 -4.82 0.31 -4.84
C PRO A 233 -4.65 -0.86 -3.88
N LEU A 234 -3.79 -1.82 -4.17
CA LEU A 234 -3.66 -3.05 -3.38
C LEU A 234 -2.24 -3.31 -2.89
N TYR A 235 -1.24 -2.80 -3.60
CA TYR A 235 0.18 -3.10 -3.32
C TYR A 235 1.10 -2.03 -3.90
N GLY A 236 2.36 -2.07 -3.45
CA GLY A 236 3.42 -1.18 -3.89
C GLY A 236 3.45 0.14 -3.14
N ASN A 237 4.56 0.83 -3.27
CA ASN A 237 4.94 2.06 -2.58
C ASN A 237 5.13 1.86 -1.06
N GLN A 238 4.08 1.52 -0.33
CA GLN A 238 4.11 1.24 1.12
C GLN A 238 3.12 0.11 1.47
N TRP A 239 3.45 -0.65 2.50
CA TRP A 239 2.52 -1.56 3.15
C TRP A 239 1.31 -0.80 3.69
N ARG A 240 0.09 -1.30 3.45
CA ARG A 240 -1.15 -0.72 3.98
C ARG A 240 -1.56 -1.42 5.27
N MET A 241 -1.74 -0.64 6.35
CA MET A 241 -2.30 -1.15 7.59
C MET A 241 -3.80 -1.37 7.45
N GLU A 242 -4.30 -2.57 7.82
CA GLU A 242 -5.74 -2.89 7.91
C GLU A 242 -6.18 -2.86 9.38
N CYS A 243 -7.38 -2.36 9.66
CA CYS A 243 -7.86 -2.18 11.02
C CYS A 243 -9.03 -3.09 11.44
N ASP A 244 -9.72 -3.73 10.52
CA ASP A 244 -10.91 -4.55 10.80
C ASP A 244 -10.57 -5.97 11.28
N TRP A 245 -9.31 -6.39 11.19
CA TRP A 245 -8.87 -7.67 11.71
C TRP A 245 -7.46 -7.64 12.27
N LYS A 246 -7.15 -8.64 13.08
CA LYS A 246 -5.85 -8.83 13.74
C LYS A 246 -5.59 -10.30 13.98
N LEU A 247 -4.34 -10.64 14.27
CA LEU A 247 -3.95 -11.97 14.70
C LEU A 247 -3.74 -11.97 16.22
N ILE A 248 -4.26 -12.98 16.91
CA ILE A 248 -3.96 -13.24 18.33
C ILE A 248 -3.53 -14.71 18.45
N ASP A 249 -2.29 -14.94 18.83
CA ASP A 249 -1.69 -16.27 19.01
C ASP A 249 -1.98 -17.23 17.83
N GLY A 250 -1.78 -16.70 16.60
CA GLY A 250 -1.94 -17.45 15.35
C GLY A 250 -3.38 -17.59 14.86
N ILE A 251 -4.37 -17.04 15.52
CA ILE A 251 -5.79 -17.09 15.14
C ILE A 251 -6.23 -15.70 14.66
N PRO A 252 -6.87 -15.57 13.47
CA PRO A 252 -7.45 -14.32 13.02
C PRO A 252 -8.70 -13.95 13.84
N TYR A 253 -8.85 -12.67 14.13
CA TYR A 253 -10.01 -12.06 14.78
C TYR A 253 -10.50 -10.89 13.94
N TYR A 254 -11.78 -10.86 13.63
CA TYR A 254 -12.42 -9.85 12.77
C TYR A 254 -13.47 -9.04 13.52
N CYS A 255 -13.55 -7.74 13.26
CA CYS A 255 -14.58 -6.84 13.77
C CYS A 255 -15.15 -6.00 12.61
N ASP A 256 -16.48 -5.94 12.53
CA ASP A 256 -17.19 -5.22 11.48
C ASP A 256 -17.56 -3.77 11.89
N ASP A 257 -17.47 -3.45 13.16
CA ASP A 257 -17.82 -2.14 13.70
C ASP A 257 -16.58 -1.23 13.81
N PRO A 258 -16.46 -0.16 12.99
CA PRO A 258 -15.30 0.72 12.98
C PRO A 258 -15.08 1.45 14.31
N THR A 259 -16.11 1.62 15.14
CA THR A 259 -16.01 2.26 16.46
C THR A 259 -15.32 1.37 17.48
N LYS A 260 -15.25 0.04 17.22
CA LYS A 260 -14.71 -0.98 18.11
C LYS A 260 -13.28 -1.42 17.79
N TYR A 261 -12.66 -0.92 16.72
CA TYR A 261 -11.30 -1.33 16.33
C TYR A 261 -10.30 -1.01 17.42
N GLN A 262 -9.62 -2.05 17.92
CA GLN A 262 -8.63 -2.00 19.00
C GLN A 262 -7.70 -3.21 18.97
N TRP A 263 -6.56 -3.14 19.64
CA TRP A 263 -5.56 -4.23 19.68
C TRP A 263 -5.23 -4.72 21.09
N SER A 264 -5.84 -4.13 22.13
CA SER A 264 -5.58 -4.48 23.53
C SER A 264 -6.34 -5.69 24.01
N SER A 265 -7.47 -6.03 23.38
CA SER A 265 -8.30 -7.20 23.75
C SER A 265 -8.97 -7.81 22.52
N ALA A 266 -9.54 -9.03 22.68
CA ALA A 266 -10.36 -9.69 21.68
C ALA A 266 -11.85 -9.31 21.75
N ASN A 267 -12.24 -8.47 22.71
CA ASN A 267 -13.62 -8.03 22.86
C ASN A 267 -14.12 -7.38 21.58
N ASP A 268 -15.38 -7.57 21.25
CA ASP A 268 -16.03 -7.06 20.03
C ASP A 268 -15.52 -7.70 18.71
N TYR A 269 -14.63 -8.68 18.78
CA TYR A 269 -14.11 -9.38 17.61
C TYR A 269 -14.63 -10.81 17.51
N ILE A 270 -14.99 -11.22 16.31
CA ILE A 270 -15.33 -12.60 15.97
C ILE A 270 -14.03 -13.39 15.81
N LYS A 271 -13.88 -14.46 16.57
CA LYS A 271 -12.78 -15.41 16.41
C LYS A 271 -13.02 -16.26 15.16
N LEU A 272 -12.06 -16.28 14.26
CA LEU A 272 -12.12 -17.04 12.99
C LEU A 272 -11.31 -18.35 13.12
N ASP A 273 -11.71 -19.20 14.03
CA ASP A 273 -11.03 -20.46 14.36
C ASP A 273 -11.22 -21.59 13.34
N THR A 274 -12.08 -21.37 12.34
CA THR A 274 -12.18 -22.23 11.16
C THR A 274 -11.00 -22.05 10.20
N LEU A 275 -10.28 -20.92 10.29
CA LEU A 275 -9.14 -20.63 9.44
C LEU A 275 -7.85 -21.19 10.05
N THR A 276 -7.12 -21.96 9.24
CA THR A 276 -5.79 -22.45 9.61
C THR A 276 -4.74 -21.68 8.82
N LEU A 277 -3.89 -20.92 9.51
CA LEU A 277 -2.83 -20.17 8.85
C LEU A 277 -1.58 -21.04 8.66
N PRO A 278 -0.97 -21.00 7.45
CA PRO A 278 0.25 -21.76 7.15
C PRO A 278 1.47 -21.16 7.87
N GLY A 279 2.65 -21.67 7.57
CA GLY A 279 3.92 -20.98 7.81
C GLY A 279 4.15 -19.84 6.81
N GLU A 280 5.29 -19.20 6.91
CA GLU A 280 5.73 -18.16 5.97
C GLU A 280 6.06 -18.74 4.60
N GLY A 281 5.79 -17.99 3.53
CA GLY A 281 6.13 -18.39 2.16
C GLY A 281 5.21 -17.79 1.10
N TRP A 282 5.47 -18.15 -0.15
CA TRP A 282 4.64 -17.78 -1.30
C TRP A 282 3.28 -18.46 -1.24
N ALA A 283 2.22 -17.67 -1.35
CA ALA A 283 0.85 -18.19 -1.33
C ALA A 283 0.61 -19.18 -2.48
N LYS A 284 -0.12 -20.25 -2.18
CA LYS A 284 -0.56 -21.27 -3.15
C LYS A 284 -2.08 -21.28 -3.30
N ASN A 285 -2.78 -21.20 -2.17
CA ASN A 285 -4.24 -21.17 -2.11
C ASN A 285 -4.72 -20.14 -1.10
N LEU A 286 -5.94 -19.64 -1.30
CA LEU A 286 -6.65 -18.74 -0.38
C LEU A 286 -7.75 -19.47 0.37
N GLN A 287 -8.16 -18.91 1.49
CA GLN A 287 -9.33 -19.29 2.29
C GLN A 287 -10.05 -18.03 2.79
N ALA A 288 -11.30 -18.19 3.18
CA ALA A 288 -12.08 -17.23 3.95
C ALA A 288 -13.04 -17.99 4.87
N ASP A 289 -13.42 -17.37 5.98
CA ASP A 289 -14.52 -17.85 6.83
C ASP A 289 -15.85 -17.45 6.18
N GLU A 290 -16.86 -18.32 6.20
CA GLU A 290 -18.17 -18.05 5.61
C GLU A 290 -18.86 -16.81 6.21
N ARG A 291 -18.58 -16.51 7.49
CA ARG A 291 -19.09 -15.31 8.18
C ARG A 291 -18.40 -14.02 7.70
N VAL A 292 -17.19 -14.14 7.15
CA VAL A 292 -16.32 -13.00 6.77
C VAL A 292 -15.69 -13.26 5.39
N PRO A 293 -16.50 -13.41 4.34
CA PRO A 293 -16.03 -13.82 3.02
C PRO A 293 -15.14 -12.78 2.30
N GLN A 294 -15.14 -11.53 2.77
CA GLN A 294 -14.25 -10.48 2.28
C GLN A 294 -12.80 -10.65 2.78
N LEU A 295 -12.59 -11.32 3.92
CA LEU A 295 -11.26 -11.58 4.45
C LEU A 295 -10.64 -12.80 3.76
N GLN A 296 -10.06 -12.56 2.59
CA GLN A 296 -9.34 -13.59 1.85
C GLN A 296 -7.88 -13.61 2.30
N ILE A 297 -7.43 -14.75 2.81
CA ILE A 297 -6.11 -14.92 3.39
C ILE A 297 -5.48 -16.23 2.89
N THR A 298 -4.15 -16.29 2.90
CA THR A 298 -3.41 -17.48 2.50
C THR A 298 -3.79 -18.71 3.33
N LYS A 299 -4.17 -19.79 2.65
CA LYS A 299 -4.46 -21.11 3.22
C LYS A 299 -3.23 -22.01 3.22
N GLU A 300 -2.51 -22.00 2.10
CA GLU A 300 -1.32 -22.84 1.86
C GLU A 300 -0.22 -22.01 1.25
N VAL A 301 1.02 -22.34 1.58
CA VAL A 301 2.24 -21.83 0.95
C VAL A 301 2.90 -22.92 0.11
N GLY A 302 3.84 -22.55 -0.76
CA GLY A 302 4.51 -23.45 -1.70
C GLY A 302 4.36 -22.99 -3.16
N GLY A 303 3.92 -21.76 -3.36
CA GLY A 303 3.99 -21.05 -4.64
C GLY A 303 5.39 -20.47 -4.90
N SER A 304 5.45 -19.50 -5.81
CA SER A 304 6.64 -18.71 -6.17
C SER A 304 6.22 -17.35 -6.76
N SER A 305 7.16 -16.47 -7.03
CA SER A 305 6.93 -15.18 -7.71
C SER A 305 6.32 -15.29 -9.12
N SER A 306 6.34 -16.48 -9.72
CA SER A 306 5.80 -16.75 -11.06
C SER A 306 4.55 -17.61 -11.07
N THR A 307 4.06 -18.02 -9.91
CA THR A 307 2.85 -18.83 -9.83
C THR A 307 1.60 -17.97 -9.94
N TYR A 308 0.49 -18.61 -10.05
CA TYR A 308 -0.86 -18.06 -10.15
C TYR A 308 -1.26 -17.11 -8.99
N LEU A 309 -0.80 -17.37 -7.76
CA LEU A 309 -0.76 -16.41 -6.66
C LEU A 309 0.71 -16.10 -6.38
N ALA A 310 1.18 -14.95 -6.82
CA ALA A 310 2.57 -14.54 -6.63
C ALA A 310 2.68 -13.55 -5.46
N ASP A 311 2.04 -13.88 -4.36
CA ASP A 311 1.91 -13.06 -3.17
C ASP A 311 2.69 -13.71 -2.02
N TYR A 312 3.43 -12.92 -1.24
CA TYR A 312 4.17 -13.47 -0.12
C TYR A 312 3.44 -13.28 1.20
N PHE A 313 3.44 -14.32 2.02
CA PHE A 313 2.78 -14.37 3.31
C PHE A 313 3.80 -14.43 4.44
N TYR A 314 3.85 -13.37 5.24
CA TYR A 314 4.73 -13.25 6.40
C TYR A 314 3.93 -13.42 7.68
N ILE A 315 4.38 -14.28 8.60
CA ILE A 315 3.63 -14.56 9.83
C ILE A 315 4.50 -14.83 11.04
N ASN A 316 4.16 -14.16 12.14
CA ASN A 316 4.56 -14.51 13.50
C ASN A 316 3.29 -14.85 14.30
N LYS A 317 3.15 -16.11 14.71
CA LYS A 317 1.95 -16.63 15.40
C LYS A 317 1.88 -16.30 16.88
N SER A 318 2.87 -15.66 17.48
CA SER A 318 2.91 -15.36 18.91
C SER A 318 2.39 -13.96 19.22
N GLY A 319 1.49 -13.82 20.19
CA GLY A 319 0.94 -12.56 20.66
C GLY A 319 -0.01 -11.88 19.67
N THR A 320 -0.36 -10.62 19.95
CA THR A 320 -1.24 -9.83 19.07
C THR A 320 -0.44 -9.16 17.96
N ARG A 321 -0.84 -9.38 16.68
CA ARG A 321 -0.23 -8.80 15.50
C ARG A 321 -1.20 -7.93 14.74
N ILE A 322 -0.69 -6.78 14.26
CA ILE A 322 -1.38 -5.95 13.28
C ILE A 322 -1.24 -6.57 11.88
N VAL A 323 -2.05 -6.10 10.99
CA VAL A 323 -2.07 -6.53 9.60
C VAL A 323 -1.52 -5.44 8.69
N LEU A 324 -0.55 -5.82 7.85
CA LEU A 324 -0.15 -5.00 6.72
C LEU A 324 -0.37 -5.79 5.44
N ARG A 325 -0.83 -5.12 4.40
CA ARG A 325 -1.16 -5.75 3.12
C ARG A 325 -0.40 -5.11 1.95
N GLY A 326 -0.12 -5.93 0.95
CA GLY A 326 0.28 -5.53 -0.39
C GLY A 326 1.77 -5.49 -0.66
N GLY A 327 2.58 -4.98 0.25
CA GLY A 327 4.03 -4.79 0.03
C GLY A 327 4.44 -3.35 -0.24
N SER A 328 5.73 -3.08 -0.20
CA SER A 328 6.33 -1.74 -0.32
C SER A 328 7.29 -1.62 -1.51
N SER A 329 7.87 -0.43 -1.66
CA SER A 329 8.82 -0.07 -2.71
C SER A 329 10.12 -0.91 -2.76
N GLY A 330 10.40 -1.72 -1.76
CA GLY A 330 11.58 -2.55 -1.67
C GLY A 330 11.34 -4.05 -1.56
N ASP A 331 10.10 -4.51 -1.73
CA ASP A 331 9.77 -5.93 -1.56
C ASP A 331 9.83 -6.74 -2.89
N GLY A 332 10.11 -6.06 -4.01
CA GLY A 332 10.33 -6.70 -5.31
C GLY A 332 9.15 -7.57 -5.73
N ASP A 333 9.41 -8.85 -6.00
CA ASP A 333 8.42 -9.82 -6.43
C ASP A 333 7.43 -10.24 -5.32
N GLN A 334 7.73 -9.93 -4.06
CA GLN A 334 6.91 -10.34 -2.91
C GLN A 334 5.64 -9.50 -2.71
N VAL A 335 5.51 -8.38 -3.45
CA VAL A 335 4.29 -7.56 -3.43
C VAL A 335 3.14 -8.30 -4.10
N GLY A 336 1.91 -7.99 -3.69
CA GLY A 336 0.73 -8.50 -4.39
C GLY A 336 -0.58 -8.26 -3.64
N ALA A 337 -1.70 -8.47 -4.33
CA ALA A 337 -3.04 -8.19 -3.82
C ALA A 337 -3.39 -8.99 -2.55
N PHE A 338 -2.82 -10.18 -2.40
CA PHE A 338 -3.02 -11.06 -1.24
C PHE A 338 -1.78 -11.17 -0.36
N GLY A 339 -0.74 -10.36 -0.63
CA GLY A 339 0.44 -10.27 0.22
C GLY A 339 0.07 -9.74 1.61
N VAL A 340 0.47 -10.44 2.65
CA VAL A 340 0.13 -10.12 4.04
C VAL A 340 1.35 -10.23 4.94
N TYR A 341 1.50 -9.26 5.84
CA TYR A 341 2.57 -9.22 6.83
C TYR A 341 1.98 -9.13 8.24
N LEU A 342 2.24 -10.15 9.04
CA LEU A 342 1.68 -10.36 10.39
C LEU A 342 2.79 -10.51 11.44
N TYR A 343 3.87 -9.73 11.36
CA TYR A 343 4.96 -9.77 12.33
C TYR A 343 4.82 -8.73 13.44
N SER A 344 4.19 -7.60 13.14
CA SER A 344 4.32 -6.40 13.95
C SER A 344 3.23 -6.28 15.01
N ALA A 345 3.61 -5.78 16.20
CA ALA A 345 2.65 -5.41 17.24
C ALA A 345 2.03 -4.03 16.97
N ALA A 346 0.95 -3.67 17.68
CA ALA A 346 0.25 -2.39 17.49
C ALA A 346 1.08 -1.13 17.82
N SER A 347 2.16 -1.30 18.61
CA SER A 347 3.12 -0.23 18.92
C SER A 347 4.17 0.01 17.83
N TRP A 348 4.22 -0.86 16.83
CA TRP A 348 5.19 -0.79 15.76
C TRP A 348 4.90 0.34 14.77
N SER A 349 5.95 0.97 14.27
CA SER A 349 5.91 1.99 13.24
C SER A 349 7.12 1.86 12.32
N TRP A 350 6.93 2.12 11.03
CA TRP A 350 7.98 1.96 10.04
C TRP A 350 7.79 2.92 8.86
N TRP A 351 8.89 3.26 8.19
CA TRP A 351 8.83 4.16 7.04
C TRP A 351 8.21 3.49 5.79
N ARG A 352 8.23 2.15 5.72
CA ARG A 352 7.59 1.38 4.63
C ARG A 352 6.11 1.12 4.85
N SER A 353 5.49 1.66 5.88
CA SER A 353 4.09 1.43 6.17
C SER A 353 3.29 2.72 6.26
N SER A 354 2.09 2.69 5.73
CA SER A 354 1.11 3.76 5.69
C SER A 354 -0.30 3.22 5.94
N ALA A 355 -1.28 4.10 5.89
CA ALA A 355 -2.69 3.72 5.91
C ALA A 355 -3.48 4.74 5.08
N ASP A 356 -4.51 4.28 4.39
CA ASP A 356 -5.39 5.13 3.61
C ASP A 356 -6.70 5.37 4.37
N LEU A 357 -7.32 6.53 4.16
CA LEU A 357 -8.60 6.87 4.79
C LEU A 357 -9.72 5.98 4.22
N SER A 358 -10.50 5.37 5.09
CA SER A 358 -11.64 4.54 4.72
C SER A 358 -12.91 4.92 5.50
N ILE A 359 -14.03 4.70 4.85
CA ILE A 359 -15.36 4.72 5.47
C ILE A 359 -15.92 3.31 5.25
N PRO A 360 -16.11 2.51 6.30
CA PRO A 360 -16.66 1.16 6.19
C PRO A 360 -18.02 1.09 5.52
N GLY A 361 -18.38 -0.10 5.10
CA GLY A 361 -19.66 -0.40 4.53
C GLY A 361 -20.82 -0.23 5.50
#